data_43b5a5a0fd3e3072740bc3bef9574af1
#
_entry.id   43b5a5a0fd3e3072740bc3bef9574af1
#
_cell.length_a   1.000
_cell.length_b   1.000
_cell.length_c   1.000
_cell.angle_alpha   90.00
_cell.angle_beta   90.00
_cell.angle_gamma   90.00
#
_symmetry.space_group_name_H-M   'P 1'
#
loop_
_entity.id
_entity.type
_entity.pdbx_description
1 polymer ?
#
loop_
_entity_poly.entity_id
_entity_poly.type
_entity_poly.pdbx_seq_one_letter_code
_entity_poly.pdbx_strand_id
1 'polypeptide(L)'
;MCIRDRGITGSWISFLVVFVIAKVCFSASLVFYDSMLSDVTTDERMDIVSSNGYAYGYAGSCIPFIISLIFVLGYNKIGISLSAAMLISFVIVALWWFLMTVPLIKNYKQINYVERKPHAVKESFVRIKDTLCGVVKQKKIFLFLVAFFFYIDGVYTIIDMATAYGSALGLNSTGLLLALLVTQLVAFPFAIIFGRLASKYSTGRLITACIIAYIGITVFAVFMKSQWQFWVLAIFVGMFQGGIQALSRSYFAKIIPAERSGEYFGLMDICGKGASFLGTLVVGAASQIFGSINIGVSMICLLYTSPSPRDGATSR
;
A
#
# COMPACT_ATOMS: atom_id res chain seq x y z
N MET A 1 21.20 -6.44 5.59
CA MET A 1 22.02 -5.97 6.72
C MET A 1 21.44 -6.33 8.08
N CYS A 2 20.14 -6.25 8.32
CA CYS A 2 19.51 -6.63 9.60
C CYS A 2 19.44 -8.14 9.90
N ILE A 3 19.69 -9.00 8.92
CA ILE A 3 19.64 -10.47 9.09
C ILE A 3 20.83 -10.99 9.92
N ARG A 4 21.91 -10.23 10.00
CA ARG A 4 23.14 -10.64 10.67
C ARG A 4 23.20 -10.24 12.16
N ASP A 5 22.44 -9.23 12.54
CA ASP A 5 22.34 -8.83 13.94
C ASP A 5 21.21 -9.61 14.60
N ARG A 6 21.59 -10.50 15.52
CA ARG A 6 20.74 -11.39 16.30
C ARG A 6 19.52 -10.65 16.82
N GLY A 7 18.36 -10.89 16.17
CA GLY A 7 17.07 -10.46 16.69
C GLY A 7 16.83 -11.08 18.08
N ILE A 8 15.76 -10.70 18.74
CA ILE A 8 15.35 -11.14 20.09
C ILE A 8 15.50 -12.67 20.30
N THR A 9 15.48 -13.45 19.21
CA THR A 9 15.46 -14.93 19.22
C THR A 9 16.84 -15.55 18.99
N GLY A 10 17.90 -14.79 18.77
CA GLY A 10 19.25 -15.30 18.50
C GLY A 10 19.43 -16.07 17.18
N SER A 11 18.34 -16.34 16.43
CA SER A 11 18.32 -17.03 15.14
C SER A 11 17.59 -16.19 14.09
N TRP A 12 18.21 -16.01 12.92
CA TRP A 12 17.57 -15.31 11.79
C TRP A 12 16.31 -16.02 11.28
N ILE A 13 16.25 -17.35 11.38
CA ILE A 13 15.10 -18.15 10.98
C ILE A 13 13.90 -17.84 11.87
N SER A 14 14.09 -17.82 13.20
CA SER A 14 13.03 -17.48 14.14
C SER A 14 12.51 -16.07 13.93
N PHE A 15 13.40 -15.10 13.69
CA PHE A 15 13.01 -13.74 13.33
C PHE A 15 12.17 -13.71 12.03
N LEU A 16 12.60 -14.44 10.99
CA LEU A 16 11.87 -14.52 9.73
C LEU A 16 10.47 -15.11 9.90
N VAL A 17 10.35 -16.19 10.66
CA VAL A 17 9.04 -16.83 10.93
C VAL A 17 8.09 -15.85 11.64
N VAL A 18 8.55 -15.21 12.71
CA VAL A 18 7.75 -14.21 13.44
C VAL A 18 7.37 -13.04 12.54
N PHE A 19 8.31 -12.54 11.71
CA PHE A 19 8.07 -11.47 10.76
C PHE A 19 6.99 -11.86 9.72
N VAL A 20 7.06 -13.06 9.17
CA VAL A 20 6.06 -13.57 8.21
C VAL A 20 4.68 -13.64 8.85
N ILE A 21 4.59 -14.21 10.07
CA ILE A 21 3.33 -14.29 10.81
C ILE A 21 2.77 -12.88 11.06
N ALA A 22 3.59 -11.95 11.54
CA ALA A 22 3.18 -10.57 11.78
C ALA A 22 2.70 -9.89 10.49
N LYS A 23 3.40 -10.10 9.36
CA LYS A 23 3.03 -9.56 8.05
C LYS A 23 1.70 -10.13 7.55
N VAL A 24 1.44 -11.42 7.75
CA VAL A 24 0.17 -12.05 7.40
C VAL A 24 -0.97 -11.48 8.24
N CYS A 25 -0.80 -11.38 9.57
CA CYS A 25 -1.81 -10.80 10.46
C CYS A 25 -2.10 -9.33 10.10
N PHE A 26 -1.06 -8.54 9.85
CA PHE A 26 -1.20 -7.15 9.41
C PHE A 26 -1.99 -7.06 8.10
N SER A 27 -1.64 -7.89 7.11
CA SER A 27 -2.33 -7.94 5.83
C SER A 27 -3.80 -8.30 5.96
N ALA A 28 -4.11 -9.31 6.78
CA ALA A 28 -5.50 -9.70 7.05
C ALA A 28 -6.28 -8.55 7.71
N SER A 29 -5.68 -7.82 8.64
CA SER A 29 -6.34 -6.66 9.27
C SER A 29 -6.69 -5.55 8.29
N LEU A 30 -5.86 -5.32 7.26
CA LEU A 30 -6.15 -4.33 6.21
C LEU A 30 -7.37 -4.73 5.36
N VAL A 31 -7.54 -6.02 5.05
CA VAL A 31 -8.72 -6.51 4.32
C VAL A 31 -10.01 -6.19 5.11
N PHE A 32 -10.01 -6.45 6.43
CA PHE A 32 -11.14 -6.09 7.28
C PHE A 32 -11.36 -4.57 7.30
N TYR A 33 -10.30 -3.79 7.48
CA TYR A 33 -10.39 -2.33 7.49
C TYR A 33 -10.94 -1.78 6.17
N ASP A 34 -10.49 -2.29 5.04
CA ASP A 34 -10.96 -1.84 3.73
C ASP A 34 -12.42 -2.22 3.49
N SER A 35 -12.85 -3.40 3.93
CA SER A 35 -14.25 -3.84 3.82
C SER A 35 -15.23 -3.03 4.67
N MET A 36 -14.76 -2.41 5.77
CA MET A 36 -15.59 -1.53 6.62
C MET A 36 -16.07 -0.28 5.88
N LEU A 37 -15.44 0.08 4.76
CA LEU A 37 -15.81 1.27 4.01
C LEU A 37 -17.28 1.24 3.56
N SER A 38 -17.79 0.08 3.18
CA SER A 38 -19.19 -0.12 2.77
C SER A 38 -20.19 0.05 3.92
N ASP A 39 -19.75 -0.10 5.18
CA ASP A 39 -20.60 0.04 6.36
C ASP A 39 -20.64 1.46 6.90
N VAL A 40 -19.58 2.25 6.69
CA VAL A 40 -19.43 3.57 7.34
C VAL A 40 -19.90 4.73 6.48
N THR A 41 -20.21 4.50 5.19
CA THR A 41 -20.60 5.59 4.29
C THR A 41 -21.48 5.12 3.13
N THR A 42 -22.14 6.09 2.47
CA THR A 42 -22.92 5.89 1.23
C THR A 42 -22.02 6.09 0.00
N ASP A 43 -22.48 5.59 -1.17
CA ASP A 43 -21.74 5.68 -2.43
C ASP A 43 -21.35 7.11 -2.82
N GLU A 44 -22.23 8.11 -2.51
CA GLU A 44 -21.99 9.52 -2.84
C GLU A 44 -20.80 10.11 -2.07
N ARG A 45 -20.56 9.66 -0.85
CA ARG A 45 -19.50 10.16 0.02
C ARG A 45 -18.28 9.24 0.09
N MET A 46 -18.33 8.09 -0.58
CA MET A 46 -17.33 7.03 -0.46
C MET A 46 -15.90 7.50 -0.81
N ASP A 47 -15.76 8.31 -1.86
CA ASP A 47 -14.45 8.86 -2.26
C ASP A 47 -13.86 9.77 -1.17
N ILE A 48 -14.67 10.63 -0.56
CA ILE A 48 -14.24 11.56 0.49
C ILE A 48 -13.85 10.79 1.75
N VAL A 49 -14.68 9.83 2.17
CA VAL A 49 -14.43 9.03 3.38
C VAL A 49 -13.20 8.16 3.20
N SER A 50 -13.06 7.48 2.05
CA SER A 50 -11.87 6.70 1.73
C SER A 50 -10.60 7.56 1.74
N SER A 51 -10.63 8.72 1.09
CA SER A 51 -9.49 9.62 1.01
C SER A 51 -9.11 10.22 2.36
N ASN A 52 -10.08 10.59 3.19
CA ASN A 52 -9.82 11.03 4.56
C ASN A 52 -9.20 9.92 5.41
N GLY A 53 -9.68 8.67 5.27
CA GLY A 53 -9.10 7.53 5.97
C GLY A 53 -7.62 7.35 5.64
N TYR A 54 -7.24 7.43 4.37
CA TYR A 54 -5.83 7.41 3.95
C TYR A 54 -5.06 8.63 4.47
N ALA A 55 -5.63 9.83 4.37
CA ALA A 55 -4.99 11.05 4.86
C ALA A 55 -4.66 10.95 6.35
N TYR A 56 -5.63 10.61 7.19
CA TYR A 56 -5.39 10.43 8.63
C TYR A 56 -4.42 9.27 8.92
N GLY A 57 -4.42 8.22 8.09
CA GLY A 57 -3.43 7.15 8.15
C GLY A 57 -2.00 7.66 7.94
N TYR A 58 -1.79 8.49 6.92
CA TYR A 58 -0.48 9.11 6.66
C TYR A 58 -0.05 10.05 7.79
N ALA A 59 -0.93 10.93 8.25
CA ALA A 59 -0.63 11.82 9.37
C ALA A 59 -0.33 11.04 10.65
N GLY A 60 -1.15 10.02 10.97
CA GLY A 60 -1.00 9.18 12.15
C GLY A 60 0.28 8.35 12.12
N SER A 61 0.73 7.88 10.96
CA SER A 61 1.97 7.11 10.81
C SER A 61 3.23 7.95 11.00
N CYS A 62 3.18 9.26 10.78
CA CYS A 62 4.32 10.16 11.00
C CYS A 62 4.77 10.17 12.46
N ILE A 63 3.85 10.07 13.42
CA ILE A 63 4.17 10.17 14.86
C ILE A 63 5.08 9.02 15.30
N PRO A 64 4.68 7.74 15.19
CA PRO A 64 5.55 6.62 15.59
C PRO A 64 6.81 6.54 14.73
N PHE A 65 6.75 6.99 13.47
CA PHE A 65 7.90 7.00 12.59
C PHE A 65 8.95 8.03 13.03
N ILE A 66 8.55 9.27 13.38
CA ILE A 66 9.45 10.29 13.91
C ILE A 66 10.09 9.83 15.23
N ILE A 67 9.30 9.27 16.14
CA ILE A 67 9.83 8.75 17.42
C ILE A 67 10.86 7.65 17.15
N SER A 68 10.55 6.71 16.26
CA SER A 68 11.47 5.64 15.86
C SER A 68 12.76 6.18 15.24
N LEU A 69 12.66 7.21 14.39
CA LEU A 69 13.84 7.87 13.80
C LEU A 69 14.75 8.51 14.87
N ILE A 70 14.18 9.13 15.89
CA ILE A 70 14.95 9.72 16.99
C ILE A 70 15.81 8.65 17.68
N PHE A 71 15.23 7.47 17.96
CA PHE A 71 15.97 6.36 18.57
C PHE A 71 17.00 5.77 17.61
N VAL A 72 16.62 5.51 16.36
CA VAL A 72 17.50 4.84 15.37
C VAL A 72 18.64 5.75 14.91
N LEU A 73 18.43 7.05 14.74
CA LEU A 73 19.49 7.98 14.34
C LEU A 73 20.28 8.51 15.54
N GLY A 74 19.65 8.55 16.72
CA GLY A 74 20.25 9.06 17.95
C GLY A 74 20.86 8.01 18.87
N TYR A 75 20.89 6.73 18.50
CA TYR A 75 21.27 5.62 19.38
C TYR A 75 22.61 5.81 20.09
N ASN A 76 23.61 6.33 19.39
CA ASN A 76 24.92 6.63 19.97
C ASN A 76 24.89 7.73 21.05
N LYS A 77 24.06 8.78 20.85
CA LYS A 77 23.90 9.88 21.80
C LYS A 77 23.13 9.47 23.06
N ILE A 78 22.19 8.53 22.88
CA ILE A 78 21.36 7.99 23.97
C ILE A 78 22.12 6.92 24.77
N GLY A 79 23.21 6.38 24.22
CA GLY A 79 24.01 5.35 24.89
C GLY A 79 23.45 3.94 24.80
N ILE A 80 22.62 3.66 23.77
CA ILE A 80 22.03 2.34 23.53
C ILE A 80 22.63 1.71 22.26
N SER A 81 22.50 0.38 22.13
CA SER A 81 22.90 -0.29 20.90
C SER A 81 21.88 -0.06 19.76
N LEU A 82 22.33 -0.13 18.50
CA LEU A 82 21.42 -0.03 17.35
C LEU A 82 20.32 -1.10 17.40
N SER A 83 20.65 -2.32 17.83
CA SER A 83 19.66 -3.40 17.99
C SER A 83 18.60 -3.06 19.04
N ALA A 84 18.98 -2.41 20.15
CA ALA A 84 18.03 -1.94 21.16
C ALA A 84 17.14 -0.81 20.61
N ALA A 85 17.70 0.13 19.85
CA ALA A 85 16.94 1.21 19.20
C ALA A 85 15.91 0.66 18.20
N MET A 86 16.27 -0.37 17.42
CA MET A 86 15.35 -1.04 16.51
C MET A 86 14.24 -1.79 17.26
N LEU A 87 14.57 -2.48 18.36
CA LEU A 87 13.58 -3.14 19.20
C LEU A 87 12.57 -2.15 19.78
N ILE A 88 13.06 -1.04 20.33
CA ILE A 88 12.21 0.05 20.84
C ILE A 88 11.28 0.55 19.73
N SER A 89 11.78 0.72 18.50
CA SER A 89 10.96 1.14 17.35
C SER A 89 9.86 0.14 17.03
N PHE A 90 10.12 -1.17 17.06
CA PHE A 90 9.08 -2.18 16.88
C PHE A 90 8.02 -2.14 17.98
N VAL A 91 8.42 -1.95 19.23
CA VAL A 91 7.49 -1.82 20.35
C VAL A 91 6.64 -0.57 20.22
N ILE A 92 7.22 0.58 19.84
CA ILE A 92 6.50 1.83 19.61
C ILE A 92 5.42 1.64 18.53
N VAL A 93 5.77 1.03 17.40
CA VAL A 93 4.84 0.79 16.29
C VAL A 93 3.72 -0.16 16.72
N ALA A 94 4.03 -1.25 17.45
CA ALA A 94 3.04 -2.19 17.94
C ALA A 94 2.05 -1.55 18.92
N LEU A 95 2.55 -0.76 19.89
CA LEU A 95 1.73 -0.03 20.85
C LEU A 95 0.86 1.02 20.16
N TRP A 96 1.42 1.78 19.21
CA TRP A 96 0.69 2.77 18.44
C TRP A 96 -0.46 2.14 17.68
N TRP A 97 -0.19 1.05 16.98
CA TRP A 97 -1.21 0.33 16.22
C TRP A 97 -2.32 -0.21 17.13
N PHE A 98 -1.96 -0.82 18.25
CA PHE A 98 -2.92 -1.31 19.24
C PHE A 98 -3.80 -0.17 19.77
N LEU A 99 -3.19 0.95 20.21
CA LEU A 99 -3.91 2.10 20.76
C LEU A 99 -4.88 2.71 19.74
N MET A 100 -4.46 2.84 18.47
CA MET A 100 -5.31 3.39 17.41
C MET A 100 -6.41 2.42 16.95
N THR A 101 -6.26 1.12 17.20
CA THR A 101 -7.31 0.12 16.91
C THR A 101 -8.44 0.16 17.94
N VAL A 102 -8.16 0.53 19.19
CA VAL A 102 -9.19 0.58 20.26
C VAL A 102 -10.39 1.47 19.93
N PRO A 103 -10.23 2.73 19.45
CA PRO A 103 -11.36 3.55 19.04
C PRO A 103 -12.17 2.94 17.89
N LEU A 104 -11.51 2.28 16.94
CA LEU A 104 -12.16 1.59 15.84
C LEU A 104 -13.09 0.48 16.36
N ILE A 105 -12.58 -0.41 17.21
CA ILE A 105 -13.37 -1.52 17.80
C ILE A 105 -14.56 -1.00 18.61
N LYS A 106 -14.38 0.11 19.35
CA LYS A 106 -15.45 0.67 20.20
C LYS A 106 -16.56 1.35 19.40
N ASN A 107 -16.25 1.97 18.27
CA ASN A 107 -17.20 2.81 17.53
C ASN A 107 -17.74 2.16 16.26
N TYR A 108 -17.06 1.14 15.73
CA TYR A 108 -17.49 0.46 14.50
C TYR A 108 -18.69 -0.42 14.78
N LYS A 109 -19.71 -0.32 13.92
CA LYS A 109 -20.88 -1.21 13.88
C LYS A 109 -20.97 -1.81 12.49
N GLN A 110 -20.88 -3.12 12.39
CA GLN A 110 -21.05 -3.83 11.15
C GLN A 110 -22.52 -3.80 10.75
N ILE A 111 -22.81 -3.31 9.55
CA ILE A 111 -24.16 -3.21 8.98
C ILE A 111 -24.33 -4.33 7.95
N ASN A 112 -23.36 -4.50 7.07
CA ASN A 112 -23.38 -5.50 6.02
C ASN A 112 -22.63 -6.76 6.47
N TYR A 113 -23.35 -7.86 6.63
CA TYR A 113 -22.75 -9.14 7.03
C TYR A 113 -23.47 -10.31 6.36
N VAL A 114 -22.78 -11.42 6.28
CA VAL A 114 -23.34 -12.68 5.81
C VAL A 114 -23.64 -13.56 7.03
N GLU A 115 -24.82 -14.16 7.08
CA GLU A 115 -25.22 -15.02 8.17
C GLU A 115 -24.23 -16.17 8.39
N ARG A 116 -23.92 -16.42 9.66
CA ARG A 116 -22.99 -17.47 10.06
C ARG A 116 -23.64 -18.84 9.90
N LYS A 117 -23.04 -19.69 9.07
CA LYS A 117 -23.47 -21.06 8.87
C LYS A 117 -22.59 -22.05 9.65
N PRO A 118 -23.11 -23.26 10.00
CA PRO A 118 -22.28 -24.32 10.51
C PRO A 118 -21.17 -24.67 9.50
N HIS A 119 -19.96 -24.99 9.97
CA HIS A 119 -18.75 -25.22 9.16
C HIS A 119 -18.17 -23.98 8.45
N ALA A 120 -18.18 -22.82 9.11
CA ALA A 120 -17.78 -21.52 8.58
C ALA A 120 -16.44 -21.53 7.80
N VAL A 121 -15.44 -22.30 8.24
CA VAL A 121 -14.12 -22.35 7.56
C VAL A 121 -14.22 -23.00 6.18
N LYS A 122 -14.87 -24.17 6.08
CA LYS A 122 -15.06 -24.87 4.80
C LYS A 122 -15.91 -24.04 3.84
N GLU A 123 -16.98 -23.44 4.35
CA GLU A 123 -17.83 -22.55 3.56
C GLU A 123 -17.10 -21.30 3.08
N SER A 124 -16.18 -20.74 3.89
CA SER A 124 -15.38 -19.60 3.45
C SER A 124 -14.53 -19.92 2.22
N PHE A 125 -13.90 -21.10 2.16
CA PHE A 125 -13.17 -21.53 0.97
C PHE A 125 -14.08 -21.72 -0.26
N VAL A 126 -15.27 -22.31 -0.06
CA VAL A 126 -16.27 -22.45 -1.14
C VAL A 126 -16.70 -21.07 -1.65
N ARG A 127 -17.01 -20.14 -0.74
CA ARG A 127 -17.40 -18.77 -1.09
C ARG A 127 -16.32 -18.03 -1.85
N ILE A 128 -15.05 -18.13 -1.43
CA ILE A 128 -13.93 -17.51 -2.16
C ILE A 128 -13.86 -18.06 -3.59
N LYS A 129 -14.01 -19.38 -3.76
CA LYS A 129 -14.06 -20.00 -5.08
C LYS A 129 -15.25 -19.49 -5.91
N ASP A 130 -16.42 -19.43 -5.31
CA ASP A 130 -17.65 -18.95 -5.99
C ASP A 130 -17.52 -17.46 -6.35
N THR A 131 -16.90 -16.66 -5.47
CA THR A 131 -16.62 -15.25 -5.75
C THR A 131 -15.64 -15.11 -6.89
N LEU A 132 -14.55 -15.89 -6.92
CA LEU A 132 -13.59 -15.92 -8.03
C LEU A 132 -14.27 -16.27 -9.37
N CYS A 133 -15.07 -17.33 -9.38
CA CYS A 133 -15.86 -17.70 -10.57
C CYS A 133 -16.90 -16.65 -10.95
N GLY A 134 -17.50 -15.99 -9.95
CA GLY A 134 -18.50 -14.94 -10.14
C GLY A 134 -17.90 -13.64 -10.70
N VAL A 135 -16.70 -13.27 -10.25
CA VAL A 135 -15.97 -12.07 -10.70
C VAL A 135 -15.68 -12.16 -12.20
N VAL A 136 -15.28 -13.32 -12.72
CA VAL A 136 -15.00 -13.51 -14.15
C VAL A 136 -16.24 -13.23 -15.01
N LYS A 137 -17.44 -13.51 -14.48
CA LYS A 137 -18.72 -13.24 -15.16
C LYS A 137 -19.14 -11.77 -15.07
N GLN A 138 -18.65 -11.04 -14.07
CA GLN A 138 -18.94 -9.62 -13.85
C GLN A 138 -17.90 -8.74 -14.53
N LYS A 139 -18.07 -8.50 -15.83
CA LYS A 139 -17.10 -7.82 -16.69
C LYS A 139 -16.51 -6.54 -16.08
N LYS A 140 -17.33 -5.72 -15.40
CA LYS A 140 -16.88 -4.45 -14.80
C LYS A 140 -15.88 -4.67 -13.64
N ILE A 141 -16.20 -5.62 -12.75
CA ILE A 141 -15.33 -5.95 -11.60
C ILE A 141 -14.06 -6.63 -12.09
N PHE A 142 -14.20 -7.60 -13.00
CA PHE A 142 -13.05 -8.32 -13.57
C PHE A 142 -12.06 -7.37 -14.25
N LEU A 143 -12.57 -6.48 -15.13
CA LEU A 143 -11.74 -5.52 -15.84
C LEU A 143 -11.04 -4.55 -14.88
N PHE A 144 -11.75 -4.11 -13.83
CA PHE A 144 -11.12 -3.28 -12.79
C PHE A 144 -10.00 -4.01 -12.08
N LEU A 145 -10.20 -5.27 -11.64
CA LEU A 145 -9.17 -6.04 -10.95
C LEU A 145 -7.95 -6.32 -11.84
N VAL A 146 -8.15 -6.58 -13.13
CA VAL A 146 -7.04 -6.73 -14.08
C VAL A 146 -6.28 -5.42 -14.24
N ALA A 147 -6.98 -4.30 -14.45
CA ALA A 147 -6.33 -3.00 -14.53
C ALA A 147 -5.63 -2.64 -13.21
N PHE A 148 -6.28 -2.89 -12.07
CA PHE A 148 -5.74 -2.68 -10.73
C PHE A 148 -4.45 -3.46 -10.52
N PHE A 149 -4.43 -4.74 -10.88
CA PHE A 149 -3.25 -5.60 -10.79
C PHE A 149 -2.03 -4.95 -11.43
N PHE A 150 -2.17 -4.46 -12.67
CA PHE A 150 -1.04 -3.87 -13.39
C PHE A 150 -0.61 -2.51 -12.85
N TYR A 151 -1.51 -1.55 -12.63
CA TYR A 151 -1.07 -0.23 -12.20
C TYR A 151 -0.65 -0.19 -10.73
N ILE A 152 -1.27 -1.00 -9.86
CA ILE A 152 -0.90 -1.02 -8.45
C ILE A 152 0.43 -1.73 -8.23
N ASP A 153 0.80 -2.68 -9.09
CA ASP A 153 2.11 -3.29 -9.10
C ASP A 153 3.22 -2.25 -9.22
N GLY A 154 3.11 -1.37 -10.22
CA GLY A 154 4.07 -0.28 -10.37
C GLY A 154 4.11 0.64 -9.15
N VAL A 155 2.95 1.02 -8.60
CA VAL A 155 2.88 1.87 -7.40
C VAL A 155 3.55 1.20 -6.19
N TYR A 156 3.19 -0.04 -5.88
CA TYR A 156 3.75 -0.75 -4.73
C TYR A 156 5.23 -1.09 -4.91
N THR A 157 5.64 -1.45 -6.13
CA THR A 157 7.06 -1.72 -6.41
C THR A 157 7.91 -0.47 -6.20
N ILE A 158 7.45 0.72 -6.62
CA ILE A 158 8.17 1.98 -6.35
C ILE A 158 8.28 2.23 -4.85
N ILE A 159 7.20 2.03 -4.09
CA ILE A 159 7.19 2.23 -2.63
C ILE A 159 8.11 1.24 -1.93
N ASP A 160 8.00 -0.05 -2.24
CA ASP A 160 8.73 -1.11 -1.57
C ASP A 160 10.22 -1.10 -1.92
N MET A 161 10.57 -0.73 -3.16
CA MET A 161 11.95 -0.71 -3.65
C MET A 161 12.68 0.63 -3.47
N ALA A 162 11.98 1.71 -3.07
CA ALA A 162 12.55 3.06 -3.00
C ALA A 162 13.86 3.14 -2.22
N THR A 163 13.89 2.57 -1.01
CA THR A 163 15.09 2.58 -0.15
C THR A 163 16.19 1.66 -0.67
N ALA A 164 15.83 0.49 -1.20
CA ALA A 164 16.78 -0.45 -1.80
C ALA A 164 17.43 0.17 -3.04
N TYR A 165 16.63 0.82 -3.89
CA TYR A 165 17.09 1.54 -5.07
C TYR A 165 18.03 2.71 -4.70
N GLY A 166 17.63 3.56 -3.75
CA GLY A 166 18.47 4.65 -3.28
C GLY A 166 19.78 4.18 -2.66
N SER A 167 19.76 3.08 -1.89
CA SER A 167 20.96 2.47 -1.30
C SER A 167 21.88 1.89 -2.39
N ALA A 168 21.34 1.26 -3.44
CA ALA A 168 22.12 0.74 -4.55
C ALA A 168 22.80 1.84 -5.39
N LEU A 169 22.22 3.05 -5.40
CA LEU A 169 22.84 4.25 -6.00
C LEU A 169 23.89 4.91 -5.08
N GLY A 170 24.14 4.34 -3.89
CA GLY A 170 25.10 4.90 -2.91
C GLY A 170 24.60 6.14 -2.18
N LEU A 171 23.29 6.40 -2.14
CA LEU A 171 22.72 7.55 -1.45
C LEU A 171 22.77 7.38 0.07
N ASN A 172 22.80 8.49 0.78
CA ASN A 172 22.89 8.50 2.24
C ASN A 172 21.63 7.90 2.89
N SER A 173 21.81 6.88 3.73
CA SER A 173 20.70 6.16 4.39
C SER A 173 19.81 7.07 5.25
N THR A 174 20.38 8.03 5.97
CA THR A 174 19.61 9.02 6.75
C THR A 174 18.73 9.86 5.84
N GLY A 175 19.29 10.31 4.71
CA GLY A 175 18.53 11.06 3.70
C GLY A 175 17.41 10.24 3.08
N LEU A 176 17.59 8.92 2.88
CA LEU A 176 16.54 8.02 2.40
C LEU A 176 15.39 7.90 3.42
N LEU A 177 15.70 7.70 4.69
CA LEU A 177 14.69 7.60 5.76
C LEU A 177 13.91 8.91 5.93
N LEU A 178 14.57 10.05 5.88
CA LEU A 178 13.90 11.35 5.95
C LEU A 178 13.02 11.61 4.71
N ALA A 179 13.45 11.18 3.52
CA ALA A 179 12.63 11.28 2.32
C ALA A 179 11.33 10.46 2.42
N LEU A 180 11.37 9.26 3.06
CA LEU A 180 10.15 8.51 3.35
C LEU A 180 9.19 9.28 4.27
N LEU A 181 9.71 9.99 5.28
CA LEU A 181 8.90 10.85 6.14
C LEU A 181 8.25 11.98 5.33
N VAL A 182 9.01 12.62 4.45
CA VAL A 182 8.49 13.67 3.56
C VAL A 182 7.38 13.11 2.66
N THR A 183 7.54 11.91 2.11
CA THR A 183 6.49 11.25 1.32
C THR A 183 5.17 11.15 2.10
N GLN A 184 5.21 10.74 3.37
CA GLN A 184 4.01 10.64 4.20
C GLN A 184 3.39 11.99 4.51
N LEU A 185 4.22 13.00 4.84
CA LEU A 185 3.76 14.36 5.11
C LEU A 185 3.09 14.99 3.89
N VAL A 186 3.61 14.75 2.69
CA VAL A 186 3.01 15.22 1.44
C VAL A 186 1.76 14.43 1.10
N ALA A 187 1.74 13.11 1.31
CA ALA A 187 0.59 12.27 1.01
C ALA A 187 -0.67 12.67 1.79
N PHE A 188 -0.52 13.16 3.02
CA PHE A 188 -1.64 13.61 3.87
C PHE A 188 -2.52 14.68 3.19
N PRO A 189 -2.04 15.88 2.84
CA PRO A 189 -2.87 16.91 2.23
C PRO A 189 -3.35 16.52 0.83
N PHE A 190 -2.51 15.83 0.05
CA PHE A 190 -2.89 15.42 -1.30
C PHE A 190 -3.99 14.34 -1.32
N ALA A 191 -4.02 13.42 -0.36
CA ALA A 191 -5.13 12.48 -0.23
C ALA A 191 -6.47 13.24 -0.02
N ILE A 192 -6.50 14.28 0.82
CA ILE A 192 -7.70 15.11 1.03
C ILE A 192 -8.09 15.86 -0.27
N ILE A 193 -7.09 16.40 -0.98
CA ILE A 193 -7.32 17.10 -2.25
C ILE A 193 -7.96 16.16 -3.28
N PHE A 194 -7.44 14.95 -3.44
CA PHE A 194 -8.00 13.96 -4.35
C PHE A 194 -9.42 13.54 -3.97
N GLY A 195 -9.71 13.38 -2.66
CA GLY A 195 -11.06 13.12 -2.18
C GLY A 195 -12.05 14.24 -2.55
N ARG A 196 -11.62 15.51 -2.43
CA ARG A 196 -12.44 16.68 -2.84
C ARG A 196 -12.57 16.77 -4.36
N LEU A 197 -11.52 16.46 -5.12
CA LEU A 197 -11.58 16.44 -6.57
C LEU A 197 -12.54 15.37 -7.11
N ALA A 198 -12.69 14.26 -6.41
CA ALA A 198 -13.62 13.20 -6.76
C ALA A 198 -15.10 13.62 -6.70
N SER A 199 -15.43 14.72 -5.98
CA SER A 199 -16.76 15.35 -6.03
C SER A 199 -17.03 16.09 -7.35
N LYS A 200 -15.98 16.50 -8.07
CA LYS A 200 -16.09 17.28 -9.32
C LYS A 200 -15.79 16.46 -10.57
N TYR A 201 -14.92 15.48 -10.45
CA TYR A 201 -14.45 14.65 -11.56
C TYR A 201 -14.72 13.18 -11.26
N SER A 202 -14.97 12.37 -12.28
CA SER A 202 -15.18 10.92 -12.08
C SER A 202 -13.93 10.27 -11.49
N THR A 203 -14.13 9.38 -10.53
CA THR A 203 -13.08 8.64 -9.82
C THR A 203 -12.12 7.95 -10.80
N GLY A 204 -12.64 7.34 -11.88
CA GLY A 204 -11.82 6.71 -12.91
C GLY A 204 -10.88 7.66 -13.66
N ARG A 205 -11.32 8.92 -13.92
CA ARG A 205 -10.44 9.94 -14.55
C ARG A 205 -9.29 10.34 -13.63
N LEU A 206 -9.57 10.47 -12.34
CA LEU A 206 -8.54 10.80 -11.34
C LEU A 206 -7.54 9.67 -11.17
N ILE A 207 -7.99 8.41 -11.13
CA ILE A 207 -7.11 7.23 -11.12
C ILE A 207 -6.21 7.24 -12.36
N THR A 208 -6.78 7.49 -13.55
CA THR A 208 -6.00 7.58 -14.80
C THR A 208 -4.96 8.70 -14.74
N ALA A 209 -5.31 9.87 -14.18
CA ALA A 209 -4.35 10.96 -13.99
C ALA A 209 -3.20 10.57 -13.04
N CYS A 210 -3.50 9.84 -11.96
CA CYS A 210 -2.47 9.30 -11.07
C CYS A 210 -1.57 8.30 -11.79
N ILE A 211 -2.12 7.40 -12.62
CA ILE A 211 -1.33 6.43 -13.40
C ILE A 211 -0.36 7.16 -14.33
N ILE A 212 -0.83 8.18 -15.06
CA ILE A 212 0.01 8.98 -15.95
C ILE A 212 1.13 9.67 -15.16
N ALA A 213 0.82 10.21 -13.98
CA ALA A 213 1.83 10.80 -13.10
C ALA A 213 2.88 9.77 -12.65
N TYR A 214 2.46 8.56 -12.30
CA TYR A 214 3.38 7.48 -11.92
C TYR A 214 4.29 7.02 -13.06
N ILE A 215 3.81 7.04 -14.32
CA ILE A 215 4.67 6.81 -15.48
C ILE A 215 5.78 7.88 -15.52
N GLY A 216 5.44 9.17 -15.35
CA GLY A 216 6.41 10.24 -15.27
C GLY A 216 7.40 10.09 -14.10
N ILE A 217 6.91 9.68 -12.92
CA ILE A 217 7.73 9.39 -11.73
C ILE A 217 8.73 8.27 -12.03
N THR A 218 8.30 7.19 -12.68
CA THR A 218 9.17 6.06 -13.02
C THR A 218 10.22 6.45 -14.05
N VAL A 219 9.85 7.20 -15.07
CA VAL A 219 10.81 7.74 -16.06
C VAL A 219 11.84 8.63 -15.37
N PHE A 220 11.41 9.52 -14.47
CA PHE A 220 12.34 10.36 -13.70
C PHE A 220 13.28 9.51 -12.82
N ALA A 221 12.77 8.46 -12.17
CA ALA A 221 13.55 7.57 -11.33
C ALA A 221 14.70 6.88 -12.10
N VAL A 222 14.48 6.47 -13.35
CA VAL A 222 15.50 5.80 -14.20
C VAL A 222 16.74 6.70 -14.40
N PHE A 223 16.55 8.02 -14.49
CA PHE A 223 17.63 8.98 -14.70
C PHE A 223 18.20 9.56 -13.40
N MET A 224 17.70 9.12 -12.25
CA MET A 224 18.12 9.63 -10.96
C MET A 224 19.54 9.18 -10.59
N LYS A 225 20.36 10.13 -10.09
CA LYS A 225 21.76 9.89 -9.69
C LYS A 225 22.15 10.56 -8.37
N SER A 226 21.32 11.45 -7.83
CA SER A 226 21.69 12.30 -6.70
C SER A 226 20.64 12.31 -5.59
N GLN A 227 21.09 12.58 -4.37
CA GLN A 227 20.24 12.64 -3.18
C GLN A 227 19.09 13.64 -3.30
N TRP A 228 19.32 14.82 -3.87
CA TRP A 228 18.27 15.83 -4.03
C TRP A 228 17.17 15.39 -5.02
N GLN A 229 17.55 14.64 -6.08
CA GLN A 229 16.59 14.06 -7.01
C GLN A 229 15.71 13.01 -6.33
N PHE A 230 16.27 12.25 -5.39
CA PHE A 230 15.50 11.32 -4.58
C PHE A 230 14.46 12.04 -3.70
N TRP A 231 14.78 13.20 -3.14
CA TRP A 231 13.84 14.02 -2.39
C TRP A 231 12.69 14.55 -3.27
N VAL A 232 13.03 15.01 -4.47
CA VAL A 232 12.03 15.44 -5.46
C VAL A 232 11.12 14.27 -5.84
N LEU A 233 11.69 13.08 -6.09
CA LEU A 233 10.94 11.86 -6.36
C LEU A 233 9.99 11.53 -5.20
N ALA A 234 10.46 11.58 -3.97
CA ALA A 234 9.67 11.32 -2.76
C ALA A 234 8.46 12.26 -2.64
N ILE A 235 8.63 13.55 -2.98
CA ILE A 235 7.53 14.52 -3.00
C ILE A 235 6.49 14.12 -4.06
N PHE A 236 6.91 13.84 -5.31
CA PHE A 236 5.99 13.44 -6.36
C PHE A 236 5.27 12.13 -6.05
N VAL A 237 5.97 11.13 -5.51
CA VAL A 237 5.34 9.89 -5.04
C VAL A 237 4.29 10.21 -3.97
N GLY A 238 4.62 11.02 -2.96
CA GLY A 238 3.69 11.43 -1.91
C GLY A 238 2.43 12.12 -2.47
N MET A 239 2.57 12.99 -3.47
CA MET A 239 1.44 13.70 -4.07
C MET A 239 0.37 12.75 -4.66
N PHE A 240 0.78 11.64 -5.28
CA PHE A 240 -0.15 10.76 -6.00
C PHE A 240 -0.46 9.46 -5.25
N GLN A 241 0.38 9.02 -4.30
CA GLN A 241 0.24 7.77 -3.55
C GLN A 241 -1.09 7.70 -2.81
N GLY A 242 -1.41 8.73 -2.03
CA GLY A 242 -2.65 8.79 -1.26
C GLY A 242 -3.88 8.79 -2.15
N GLY A 243 -3.83 9.55 -3.26
CA GLY A 243 -4.91 9.65 -4.23
C GLY A 243 -5.21 8.32 -4.90
N ILE A 244 -4.21 7.67 -5.50
CA ILE A 244 -4.41 6.44 -6.26
C ILE A 244 -4.93 5.29 -5.38
N GLN A 245 -4.39 5.13 -4.16
CA GLN A 245 -4.82 4.09 -3.23
C GLN A 245 -6.25 4.34 -2.73
N ALA A 246 -6.56 5.55 -2.27
CA ALA A 246 -7.85 5.91 -1.73
C ALA A 246 -8.97 5.83 -2.77
N LEU A 247 -8.72 6.34 -3.98
CA LEU A 247 -9.69 6.33 -5.08
C LEU A 247 -9.89 4.92 -5.66
N SER A 248 -8.86 4.09 -5.72
CA SER A 248 -9.01 2.69 -6.13
C SER A 248 -9.89 1.91 -5.17
N ARG A 249 -9.69 2.09 -3.84
CA ARG A 249 -10.51 1.49 -2.80
C ARG A 249 -11.97 1.95 -2.89
N SER A 250 -12.23 3.24 -3.01
CA SER A 250 -13.59 3.78 -3.09
C SER A 250 -14.29 3.39 -4.38
N TYR A 251 -13.59 3.41 -5.53
CA TYR A 251 -14.15 2.96 -6.79
C TYR A 251 -14.55 1.49 -6.74
N PHE A 252 -13.70 0.65 -6.15
CA PHE A 252 -13.99 -0.77 -6.00
C PHE A 252 -15.18 -1.01 -5.09
N ALA A 253 -15.25 -0.32 -3.94
CA ALA A 253 -16.38 -0.39 -3.02
C ALA A 253 -17.73 -0.08 -3.68
N LYS A 254 -17.76 0.88 -4.63
CA LYS A 254 -18.98 1.28 -5.36
C LYS A 254 -19.46 0.25 -6.39
N ILE A 255 -18.59 -0.65 -6.84
CA ILE A 255 -18.94 -1.60 -7.92
C ILE A 255 -19.19 -3.03 -7.41
N ILE A 256 -18.89 -3.30 -6.13
CA ILE A 256 -19.10 -4.60 -5.50
C ILE A 256 -20.37 -4.63 -4.65
N PRO A 257 -20.98 -5.82 -4.40
CA PRO A 257 -22.06 -5.95 -3.43
C PRO A 257 -21.57 -5.67 -2.01
N ALA A 258 -22.26 -4.76 -1.28
CA ALA A 258 -21.86 -4.34 0.07
C ALA A 258 -21.86 -5.51 1.07
N GLU A 259 -22.83 -6.43 0.98
CA GLU A 259 -22.97 -7.60 1.86
C GLU A 259 -21.79 -8.58 1.76
N ARG A 260 -21.07 -8.54 0.64
CA ARG A 260 -19.93 -9.42 0.36
C ARG A 260 -18.61 -8.65 0.27
N SER A 261 -18.56 -7.42 0.78
CA SER A 261 -17.41 -6.52 0.70
C SER A 261 -16.10 -7.20 1.17
N GLY A 262 -16.12 -7.93 2.27
CA GLY A 262 -14.94 -8.64 2.79
C GLY A 262 -14.33 -9.65 1.80
N GLU A 263 -15.16 -10.39 1.06
CA GLU A 263 -14.69 -11.37 0.07
C GLU A 263 -14.03 -10.66 -1.13
N TYR A 264 -14.67 -9.60 -1.63
CA TYR A 264 -14.17 -8.84 -2.77
C TYR A 264 -12.92 -8.04 -2.44
N PHE A 265 -12.86 -7.39 -1.27
CA PHE A 265 -11.64 -6.71 -0.81
C PHE A 265 -10.50 -7.70 -0.55
N GLY A 266 -10.80 -8.92 -0.08
CA GLY A 266 -9.81 -10.00 -0.01
C GLY A 266 -9.23 -10.34 -1.38
N LEU A 267 -10.03 -10.39 -2.45
CA LEU A 267 -9.53 -10.60 -3.81
C LEU A 267 -8.69 -9.41 -4.31
N MET A 268 -9.13 -8.19 -4.05
CA MET A 268 -8.37 -6.99 -4.38
C MET A 268 -7.01 -6.97 -3.70
N ASP A 269 -6.94 -7.36 -2.43
CA ASP A 269 -5.70 -7.45 -1.65
C ASP A 269 -4.76 -8.54 -2.21
N ILE A 270 -5.29 -9.71 -2.58
CA ILE A 270 -4.52 -10.77 -3.25
C ILE A 270 -3.97 -10.26 -4.59
N CYS A 271 -4.77 -9.55 -5.37
CA CYS A 271 -4.31 -8.94 -6.63
C CYS A 271 -3.18 -7.93 -6.36
N GLY A 272 -3.35 -7.02 -5.40
CA GLY A 272 -2.35 -6.00 -5.10
C GLY A 272 -1.02 -6.57 -4.59
N LYS A 273 -1.07 -7.55 -3.69
CA LYS A 273 0.13 -8.20 -3.14
C LYS A 273 0.79 -9.14 -4.12
N GLY A 274 -0.01 -9.88 -4.91
CA GLY A 274 0.49 -10.72 -6.00
C GLY A 274 1.21 -9.88 -7.05
N ALA A 275 0.66 -8.72 -7.38
CA ALA A 275 1.27 -7.75 -8.26
C ALA A 275 2.62 -7.26 -7.71
N SER A 276 2.66 -6.72 -6.49
CA SER A 276 3.90 -6.24 -5.85
C SER A 276 5.00 -7.32 -5.77
N PHE A 277 4.63 -8.58 -5.56
CA PHE A 277 5.58 -9.70 -5.61
C PHE A 277 6.19 -9.85 -7.00
N LEU A 278 5.37 -9.80 -8.05
CA LEU A 278 5.86 -9.92 -9.43
C LEU A 278 6.72 -8.74 -9.83
N GLY A 279 6.32 -7.50 -9.50
CA GLY A 279 7.10 -6.31 -9.80
C GLY A 279 8.46 -6.31 -9.13
N THR A 280 8.53 -6.63 -7.84
CA THR A 280 9.81 -6.74 -7.13
C THR A 280 10.69 -7.86 -7.68
N LEU A 281 10.10 -8.99 -8.08
CA LEU A 281 10.82 -10.11 -8.72
C LEU A 281 11.39 -9.68 -10.08
N VAL A 282 10.59 -9.00 -10.91
CA VAL A 282 11.03 -8.50 -12.24
C VAL A 282 12.17 -7.50 -12.10
N VAL A 283 12.03 -6.51 -11.18
CA VAL A 283 13.10 -5.54 -10.91
C VAL A 283 14.37 -6.22 -10.42
N GLY A 284 14.26 -7.18 -9.50
CA GLY A 284 15.39 -7.92 -8.96
C GLY A 284 16.11 -8.77 -10.03
N ALA A 285 15.33 -9.54 -10.80
CA ALA A 285 15.86 -10.39 -11.88
C ALA A 285 16.51 -9.55 -12.98
N ALA A 286 15.84 -8.51 -13.46
CA ALA A 286 16.38 -7.62 -14.47
C ALA A 286 17.66 -6.90 -14.00
N SER A 287 17.71 -6.46 -12.73
CA SER A 287 18.92 -5.86 -12.15
C SER A 287 20.10 -6.83 -12.12
N GLN A 288 19.87 -8.10 -11.85
CA GLN A 288 20.91 -9.13 -11.85
C GLN A 288 21.37 -9.48 -13.26
N ILE A 289 20.43 -9.66 -14.21
CA ILE A 289 20.75 -10.05 -15.60
C ILE A 289 21.51 -8.95 -16.33
N PHE A 290 21.05 -7.71 -16.18
CA PHE A 290 21.63 -6.56 -16.92
C PHE A 290 22.70 -5.80 -16.14
N GLY A 291 22.99 -6.19 -14.87
CA GLY A 291 24.01 -5.55 -14.04
C GLY A 291 23.68 -4.10 -13.64
N SER A 292 22.43 -3.64 -13.83
CA SER A 292 22.01 -2.26 -13.55
C SER A 292 20.63 -2.21 -12.93
N ILE A 293 20.54 -1.60 -11.75
CA ILE A 293 19.25 -1.42 -11.04
C ILE A 293 18.33 -0.45 -11.80
N ASN A 294 18.89 0.49 -12.56
CA ASN A 294 18.10 1.44 -13.36
C ASN A 294 17.31 0.72 -14.47
N ILE A 295 17.90 -0.34 -15.06
CA ILE A 295 17.20 -1.17 -16.03
C ILE A 295 16.08 -1.96 -15.35
N GLY A 296 16.34 -2.49 -14.15
CA GLY A 296 15.30 -3.12 -13.34
C GLY A 296 14.10 -2.18 -13.10
N VAL A 297 14.38 -0.95 -12.68
CA VAL A 297 13.34 0.07 -12.45
C VAL A 297 12.62 0.45 -13.75
N SER A 298 13.31 0.51 -14.90
CA SER A 298 12.67 0.83 -16.19
C SER A 298 11.63 -0.22 -16.61
N MET A 299 11.77 -1.48 -16.18
CA MET A 299 10.77 -2.54 -16.43
C MET A 299 9.40 -2.24 -15.78
N ILE A 300 9.39 -1.43 -14.71
CA ILE A 300 8.12 -0.99 -14.08
C ILE A 300 7.29 -0.17 -15.07
N CYS A 301 7.91 0.61 -15.97
CA CYS A 301 7.19 1.38 -16.98
C CYS A 301 6.29 0.48 -17.87
N LEU A 302 6.70 -0.75 -18.14
CA LEU A 302 5.92 -1.69 -18.94
C LEU A 302 4.63 -2.11 -18.24
N LEU A 303 4.61 -2.12 -16.90
CA LEU A 303 3.45 -2.49 -16.11
C LEU A 303 2.34 -1.43 -16.15
N TYR A 304 2.69 -0.16 -16.43
CA TYR A 304 1.73 0.92 -16.60
C TYR A 304 1.08 0.99 -17.98
N THR A 305 1.50 0.18 -18.95
CA THR A 305 0.92 0.13 -20.30
C THR A 305 -0.36 -0.68 -20.39
N SER A 306 -0.99 -0.99 -19.24
CA SER A 306 -2.20 -1.80 -19.14
C SER A 306 -3.47 -1.06 -19.58
N PRO A 307 -4.58 -1.77 -19.88
CA PRO A 307 -5.83 -1.16 -20.30
C PRO A 307 -6.39 -0.19 -19.25
N SER A 308 -6.76 1.00 -19.69
CA SER A 308 -7.33 2.05 -18.83
C SER A 308 -8.66 1.61 -18.24
N PRO A 309 -8.98 1.95 -16.96
CA PRO A 309 -10.32 1.73 -16.40
C PRO A 309 -11.46 2.40 -17.17
N ARG A 310 -11.13 3.30 -18.11
CA ARG A 310 -12.13 3.96 -19.00
C ARG A 310 -12.85 3.01 -19.93
N ASP A 311 -12.21 1.91 -20.35
CA ASP A 311 -12.76 0.99 -21.34
C ASP A 311 -13.96 0.21 -20.80
N GLY A 312 -14.15 0.15 -19.47
CA GLY A 312 -15.32 -0.42 -18.81
C GLY A 312 -16.46 0.57 -18.48
N ALA A 313 -16.19 1.89 -18.54
CA ALA A 313 -17.15 2.93 -18.14
C ALA A 313 -18.07 3.42 -19.27
N THR A 314 -17.85 3.01 -20.53
CA THR A 314 -18.58 3.47 -21.70
C THR A 314 -19.73 2.54 -22.15
N SER A 315 -20.01 1.47 -21.41
CA SER A 315 -21.25 0.70 -21.62
C SER A 315 -22.26 1.06 -20.54
N ARG A 316 -23.21 1.91 -20.91
CA ARG A 316 -24.45 2.19 -20.18
C ARG A 316 -25.23 0.91 -19.88
#